data_3392fccc55481524007ce469c48d6572
#
_entry.id   3392fccc55481524007ce469c48d6572
#
_cell.length_a   1.000
_cell.length_b   1.000
_cell.length_c   1.000
_cell.angle_alpha   90.00
_cell.angle_beta   90.00
_cell.angle_gamma   90.00
#
_symmetry.space_group_name_H-M   'P 1'
#
loop_
_entity.id
_entity.type
_entity.pdbx_description
1 polymer ?
#
loop_
_entity_poly.entity_id
_entity_poly.type
_entity_poly.pdbx_seq_one_letter_code
_entity_poly.pdbx_strand_id
1 'polypeptide(L)'
;MYLYNSATHKKELFVPNDPKLVKMYTCGPTVYHFAHIGNLRSYIMEDVLEKALRYEGYPLKRVMNITDVGHLASDADTGEDKMLKGARREHKTVMEIAKYYTDAFFADCDKLNIKRPDVVEPATHCINEYIHMITVLLEKGYAYIAGGNVYFDTSKLEKYYVFNDHDEEDLAVGVREGVEEDTNKRNKNDFVLWFTKSKFEDQALKWDSPWGVGYPGWHIECSCISIKHLGEDLDIHCGGIDNAFPHHTNEIAQSESYLGHKWCNYWFHVRHLNVDYGDGVSKMSKSKGEFLTVSLLEQKGYDPMAYRLFCLQSHYRRNLVFNWENLDNAAAAYNKLIAKIATLKQDGEVDEAAFAALKERFVAALDADLNTSLAVTAMYDVLKAKCNDATKLHALADFDRVLSLNLIPAAEALRRKQEAEEAASADPEIDALVAARTAAKKAKNFAEADRIRDELKARGIEIIDTPQGAKWRKV
;
A
#
# COMPACT_ATOMS: atom_id res chain seq x y z
N MET A 1 -8.49 1.53 19.64
CA MET A 1 -7.40 0.82 18.88
C MET A 1 -6.08 0.90 19.61
N TYR A 2 -5.31 -0.21 19.69
CA TYR A 2 -3.89 -0.19 20.09
C TYR A 2 -3.03 -0.22 18.85
N LEU A 3 -1.96 0.58 18.81
CA LEU A 3 -0.98 0.60 17.72
C LEU A 3 0.43 0.41 18.26
N TYR A 4 1.25 -0.32 17.53
CA TYR A 4 2.66 -0.41 17.86
C TYR A 4 3.37 0.86 17.41
N ASN A 5 4.01 1.52 18.36
CA ASN A 5 4.79 2.72 18.12
C ASN A 5 6.28 2.36 18.02
N SER A 6 6.87 2.58 16.84
CA SER A 6 8.27 2.23 16.61
C SER A 6 9.24 3.08 17.44
N ALA A 7 8.85 4.29 17.86
CA ALA A 7 9.71 5.14 18.68
C ALA A 7 9.81 4.66 20.15
N THR A 8 8.78 4.00 20.66
CA THR A 8 8.76 3.49 22.04
C THR A 8 8.92 1.98 22.12
N HIS A 9 8.88 1.28 20.96
CA HIS A 9 8.89 -0.18 20.84
C HIS A 9 7.76 -0.88 21.62
N LYS A 10 6.61 -0.20 21.80
CA LYS A 10 5.46 -0.69 22.56
C LYS A 10 4.17 -0.58 21.77
N LYS A 11 3.21 -1.43 22.11
CA LYS A 11 1.81 -1.23 21.72
C LYS A 11 1.18 -0.25 22.70
N GLU A 12 0.67 0.84 22.17
CA GLU A 12 0.09 1.93 22.94
C GLU A 12 -1.36 2.15 22.51
N LEU A 13 -2.21 2.56 23.45
CA LEU A 13 -3.55 2.99 23.10
C LEU A 13 -3.46 4.27 22.25
N PHE A 14 -4.06 4.24 21.07
CA PHE A 14 -4.09 5.42 20.21
C PHE A 14 -4.96 6.51 20.85
N VAL A 15 -4.34 7.65 21.11
CA VAL A 15 -5.00 8.86 21.61
C VAL A 15 -4.54 10.01 20.74
N PRO A 16 -5.43 10.59 19.90
CA PRO A 16 -5.06 11.72 19.06
C PRO A 16 -4.84 13.01 19.86
N ASN A 17 -4.03 13.92 19.34
CA ASN A 17 -3.83 15.26 19.92
C ASN A 17 -5.16 16.05 19.96
N ASP A 18 -5.94 15.95 18.90
CA ASP A 18 -7.31 16.49 18.82
C ASP A 18 -8.28 15.39 18.34
N PRO A 19 -9.25 14.96 19.17
CA PRO A 19 -10.22 13.96 18.74
C PRO A 19 -11.11 14.41 17.57
N LYS A 20 -11.12 15.71 17.26
CA LYS A 20 -11.87 16.25 16.11
C LYS A 20 -11.13 16.13 14.79
N LEU A 21 -9.81 15.87 14.81
CA LEU A 21 -9.00 15.73 13.60
C LEU A 21 -7.71 14.96 13.88
N VAL A 22 -7.66 13.71 13.48
CA VAL A 22 -6.41 12.94 13.44
C VAL A 22 -5.55 13.41 12.27
N LYS A 23 -4.30 13.71 12.53
CA LYS A 23 -3.31 14.19 11.56
C LYS A 23 -2.37 13.05 11.21
N MET A 24 -2.39 12.64 9.94
CA MET A 24 -1.58 11.52 9.43
C MET A 24 -0.72 11.97 8.27
N TYR A 25 0.57 11.71 8.34
CA TYR A 25 1.51 11.94 7.26
C TYR A 25 2.07 10.61 6.73
N THR A 26 2.18 10.49 5.42
CA THR A 26 2.75 9.30 4.75
C THR A 26 3.83 9.74 3.79
N CYS A 27 5.04 9.16 3.91
CA CYS A 27 6.11 9.41 2.96
C CYS A 27 5.70 8.94 1.57
N GLY A 28 5.72 9.85 0.61
CA GLY A 28 5.37 9.58 -0.77
C GLY A 28 6.52 8.96 -1.60
N PRO A 29 6.26 8.61 -2.86
CA PRO A 29 7.27 8.03 -3.73
C PRO A 29 8.23 9.07 -4.29
N THR A 30 9.47 8.64 -4.57
CA THR A 30 10.36 9.37 -5.47
C THR A 30 10.03 8.99 -6.92
N VAL A 31 9.54 9.96 -7.69
CA VAL A 31 8.88 9.74 -8.98
C VAL A 31 9.82 9.76 -10.19
N TYR A 32 10.80 8.86 -10.20
CA TYR A 32 11.73 8.65 -11.33
C TYR A 32 11.57 7.29 -11.99
N HIS A 33 10.71 6.43 -11.46
CA HIS A 33 10.42 5.08 -11.93
C HIS A 33 9.07 4.60 -11.37
N PHE A 34 8.51 3.54 -11.99
CA PHE A 34 7.32 2.89 -11.45
C PHE A 34 7.54 2.41 -10.00
N ALA A 35 6.50 2.50 -9.19
CA ALA A 35 6.49 1.85 -7.88
C ALA A 35 6.47 0.32 -8.08
N HIS A 36 7.30 -0.40 -7.35
CA HIS A 36 7.20 -1.85 -7.32
C HIS A 36 6.20 -2.31 -6.25
N ILE A 37 5.74 -3.56 -6.35
CA ILE A 37 4.73 -4.10 -5.42
C ILE A 37 5.17 -4.02 -3.95
N GLY A 38 6.47 -4.09 -3.66
CA GLY A 38 7.00 -3.92 -2.30
C GLY A 38 6.76 -2.52 -1.71
N ASN A 39 6.86 -1.45 -2.53
CA ASN A 39 6.47 -0.10 -2.10
C ASN A 39 4.95 -0.05 -1.86
N LEU A 40 4.17 -0.60 -2.79
CA LEU A 40 2.70 -0.57 -2.72
C LEU A 40 2.16 -1.34 -1.52
N ARG A 41 2.88 -2.35 -0.99
CA ARG A 41 2.53 -2.97 0.28
C ARG A 41 2.48 -1.97 1.45
N SER A 42 3.44 -1.06 1.54
CA SER A 42 3.44 -0.03 2.58
C SER A 42 2.21 0.86 2.45
N TYR A 43 1.93 1.35 1.24
CA TYR A 43 0.75 2.19 0.97
C TYR A 43 -0.59 1.46 1.20
N ILE A 44 -0.67 0.14 0.95
CA ILE A 44 -1.84 -0.67 1.31
C ILE A 44 -2.06 -0.67 2.82
N MET A 45 -1.01 -0.87 3.62
CA MET A 45 -1.13 -0.92 5.08
C MET A 45 -1.44 0.46 5.69
N GLU A 46 -0.86 1.53 5.15
CA GLU A 46 -1.17 2.91 5.51
C GLU A 46 -2.62 3.29 5.16
N ASP A 47 -3.12 2.84 4.01
CA ASP A 47 -4.51 2.99 3.59
C ASP A 47 -5.48 2.25 4.55
N VAL A 48 -5.11 1.04 4.96
CA VAL A 48 -5.92 0.27 5.93
C VAL A 48 -5.93 0.95 7.29
N LEU A 49 -4.79 1.53 7.73
CA LEU A 49 -4.73 2.31 8.97
C LEU A 49 -5.66 3.52 8.91
N GLU A 50 -5.60 4.32 7.84
CA GLU A 50 -6.51 5.44 7.65
C GLU A 50 -7.97 5.00 7.69
N LYS A 51 -8.31 3.94 6.93
CA LYS A 51 -9.68 3.42 6.84
C LYS A 51 -10.17 2.84 8.16
N ALA A 52 -9.30 2.17 8.93
CA ALA A 52 -9.64 1.66 10.26
C ALA A 52 -9.93 2.78 11.25
N LEU A 53 -9.10 3.83 11.29
CA LEU A 53 -9.34 4.98 12.14
C LEU A 53 -10.64 5.70 11.77
N ARG A 54 -10.91 5.90 10.47
CA ARG A 54 -12.19 6.46 10.01
C ARG A 54 -13.38 5.55 10.33
N TYR A 55 -13.20 4.24 10.26
CA TYR A 55 -14.22 3.25 10.62
C TYR A 55 -14.58 3.29 12.11
N GLU A 56 -13.61 3.57 12.97
CA GLU A 56 -13.81 3.82 14.40
C GLU A 56 -14.38 5.22 14.72
N GLY A 57 -14.60 6.05 13.69
CA GLY A 57 -15.26 7.35 13.84
C GLY A 57 -14.32 8.54 13.97
N TYR A 58 -13.02 8.38 13.81
CA TYR A 58 -12.09 9.49 13.83
C TYR A 58 -12.13 10.28 12.51
N PRO A 59 -12.46 11.61 12.53
CA PRO A 59 -12.14 12.47 11.40
C PRO A 59 -10.62 12.51 11.20
N LEU A 60 -10.15 12.35 9.96
CA LEU A 60 -8.73 12.22 9.67
C LEU A 60 -8.34 13.03 8.44
N LYS A 61 -7.21 13.71 8.48
CA LYS A 61 -6.55 14.34 7.34
C LYS A 61 -5.22 13.65 7.08
N ARG A 62 -5.09 13.05 5.88
CA ARG A 62 -3.85 12.42 5.42
C ARG A 62 -3.14 13.32 4.40
N VAL A 63 -1.86 13.55 4.62
CA VAL A 63 -0.97 14.30 3.73
C VAL A 63 0.14 13.39 3.24
N MET A 64 0.53 13.54 1.97
CA MET A 64 1.63 12.83 1.32
C MET A 64 2.44 13.80 0.48
N ASN A 65 3.76 13.69 0.51
CA ASN A 65 4.62 14.37 -0.45
C ASN A 65 4.73 13.57 -1.76
N ILE A 66 5.16 14.23 -2.81
CA ILE A 66 5.75 13.62 -4.00
C ILE A 66 7.18 14.16 -4.11
N THR A 67 8.17 13.27 -4.02
CA THR A 67 9.57 13.65 -4.18
C THR A 67 9.89 13.78 -5.68
N ASP A 68 9.71 14.98 -6.21
CA ASP A 68 10.00 15.40 -7.57
C ASP A 68 11.28 16.24 -7.70
N VAL A 69 11.97 16.46 -6.59
CA VAL A 69 13.34 16.97 -6.54
C VAL A 69 14.30 15.82 -6.81
N GLY A 70 15.37 16.06 -7.58
CA GLY A 70 16.41 15.08 -7.79
C GLY A 70 17.22 14.86 -6.52
N HIS A 71 17.18 13.64 -6.00
CA HIS A 71 18.02 13.22 -4.89
C HIS A 71 19.09 12.24 -5.35
N LEU A 72 20.22 12.24 -4.65
CA LEU A 72 21.33 11.36 -4.93
C LEU A 72 20.96 9.89 -4.74
N ALA A 73 21.65 8.98 -5.43
CA ALA A 73 21.28 7.58 -5.52
C ALA A 73 21.40 6.83 -4.18
N SER A 74 22.12 7.37 -3.21
CA SER A 74 22.28 6.78 -1.87
C SER A 74 21.62 7.64 -0.79
N ASP A 75 21.11 6.99 0.24
CA ASP A 75 20.57 7.63 1.44
C ASP A 75 21.69 8.33 2.28
N ALA A 76 22.95 8.15 1.88
CA ALA A 76 24.14 8.75 2.49
C ALA A 76 24.65 9.97 1.70
N ASP A 77 23.78 10.69 1.01
CA ASP A 77 24.06 11.91 0.24
C ASP A 77 25.14 11.73 -0.87
N THR A 78 25.22 10.54 -1.47
CA THR A 78 26.17 10.23 -2.55
C THR A 78 25.47 9.57 -3.74
N GLY A 79 26.02 9.73 -4.94
CA GLY A 79 25.52 9.07 -6.17
C GLY A 79 24.91 10.06 -7.18
N GLU A 80 24.50 9.52 -8.34
CA GLU A 80 23.88 10.30 -9.43
C GLU A 80 22.44 10.70 -9.07
N ASP A 81 22.00 11.87 -9.57
CA ASP A 81 20.59 12.30 -9.46
C ASP A 81 19.64 11.29 -10.10
N LYS A 82 18.71 10.76 -9.29
CA LYS A 82 17.73 9.75 -9.72
C LYS A 82 16.78 10.29 -10.78
N MET A 83 16.35 11.56 -10.67
CA MET A 83 15.43 12.18 -11.62
C MET A 83 16.11 12.43 -12.97
N LEU A 84 17.35 12.91 -12.96
CA LEU A 84 18.13 13.14 -14.16
C LEU A 84 18.42 11.82 -14.90
N LYS A 85 18.74 10.76 -14.17
CA LYS A 85 18.89 9.42 -14.73
C LYS A 85 17.63 8.92 -15.43
N GLY A 86 16.46 9.13 -14.83
CA GLY A 86 15.17 8.83 -15.41
C GLY A 86 14.92 9.64 -16.69
N ALA A 87 15.16 10.95 -16.64
CA ALA A 87 14.97 11.86 -17.75
C ALA A 87 15.85 11.50 -18.98
N ARG A 88 17.14 11.22 -18.75
CA ARG A 88 18.08 10.75 -19.80
C ARG A 88 17.64 9.43 -20.42
N ARG A 89 17.20 8.46 -19.60
CA ARG A 89 16.72 7.15 -20.07
C ARG A 89 15.51 7.27 -21.01
N GLU A 90 14.60 8.21 -20.72
CA GLU A 90 13.32 8.34 -21.44
C GLU A 90 13.26 9.52 -22.40
N HIS A 91 14.37 10.25 -22.57
CA HIS A 91 14.46 11.45 -23.42
C HIS A 91 13.38 12.51 -23.11
N LYS A 92 13.11 12.72 -21.82
CA LYS A 92 12.13 13.68 -21.29
C LYS A 92 12.79 14.66 -20.34
N THR A 93 12.10 15.76 -20.04
CA THR A 93 12.51 16.66 -18.94
C THR A 93 12.25 16.02 -17.59
N VAL A 94 12.93 16.50 -16.54
CA VAL A 94 12.74 16.03 -15.17
C VAL A 94 11.28 16.22 -14.72
N MET A 95 10.65 17.33 -15.07
CA MET A 95 9.25 17.61 -14.70
C MET A 95 8.26 16.70 -15.45
N GLU A 96 8.51 16.38 -16.71
CA GLU A 96 7.69 15.41 -17.46
C GLU A 96 7.81 14.01 -16.87
N ILE A 97 9.01 13.61 -16.43
CA ILE A 97 9.24 12.34 -15.73
C ILE A 97 8.51 12.32 -14.39
N ALA A 98 8.64 13.39 -13.58
CA ALA A 98 7.96 13.50 -12.31
C ALA A 98 6.44 13.37 -12.47
N LYS A 99 5.86 14.10 -13.43
CA LYS A 99 4.42 14.01 -13.72
C LYS A 99 4.02 12.61 -14.17
N TYR A 100 4.74 12.03 -15.12
CA TYR A 100 4.42 10.70 -15.67
C TYR A 100 4.40 9.61 -14.58
N TYR A 101 5.42 9.55 -13.73
CA TYR A 101 5.49 8.53 -12.69
C TYR A 101 4.58 8.83 -11.48
N THR A 102 4.25 10.10 -11.23
CA THR A 102 3.19 10.47 -10.27
C THR A 102 1.83 9.95 -10.73
N ASP A 103 1.49 10.19 -11.99
CA ASP A 103 0.23 9.70 -12.57
C ASP A 103 0.17 8.17 -12.57
N ALA A 104 1.27 7.50 -12.94
CA ALA A 104 1.38 6.04 -12.91
C ALA A 104 1.24 5.48 -11.48
N PHE A 105 1.87 6.12 -10.49
CA PHE A 105 1.74 5.72 -9.09
C PHE A 105 0.30 5.76 -8.60
N PHE A 106 -0.41 6.85 -8.86
CA PHE A 106 -1.81 6.96 -8.46
C PHE A 106 -2.73 6.03 -9.25
N ALA A 107 -2.45 5.76 -10.52
CA ALA A 107 -3.17 4.75 -11.28
C ALA A 107 -3.01 3.34 -10.68
N ASP A 108 -1.81 2.99 -10.21
CA ASP A 108 -1.58 1.72 -9.49
C ASP A 108 -2.26 1.71 -8.11
N CYS A 109 -2.28 2.86 -7.41
CA CYS A 109 -3.04 3.02 -6.15
C CYS A 109 -4.55 2.79 -6.36
N ASP A 110 -5.12 3.36 -7.42
CA ASP A 110 -6.54 3.20 -7.76
C ASP A 110 -6.88 1.72 -8.03
N LYS A 111 -6.05 1.01 -8.79
CA LYS A 111 -6.19 -0.44 -9.05
C LYS A 111 -6.15 -1.28 -7.77
N LEU A 112 -5.43 -0.83 -6.77
CA LEU A 112 -5.31 -1.48 -5.47
C LEU A 112 -6.31 -0.95 -4.42
N ASN A 113 -7.26 -0.11 -4.80
CA ASN A 113 -8.22 0.56 -3.90
C ASN A 113 -7.55 1.32 -2.74
N ILE A 114 -6.36 1.87 -2.98
CA ILE A 114 -5.67 2.75 -2.03
C ILE A 114 -6.27 4.15 -2.18
N LYS A 115 -6.86 4.66 -1.11
CA LYS A 115 -7.45 6.00 -1.11
C LYS A 115 -6.38 7.06 -1.36
N ARG A 116 -6.63 8.00 -2.28
CA ARG A 116 -5.76 9.15 -2.47
C ARG A 116 -5.73 9.99 -1.18
N PRO A 117 -4.54 10.45 -0.72
CA PRO A 117 -4.44 11.36 0.42
C PRO A 117 -5.26 12.65 0.22
N ASP A 118 -5.70 13.27 1.31
CA ASP A 118 -6.49 14.50 1.27
C ASP A 118 -5.65 15.67 0.70
N VAL A 119 -4.32 15.63 0.91
CA VAL A 119 -3.35 16.54 0.28
C VAL A 119 -2.19 15.72 -0.27
N VAL A 120 -1.82 16.02 -1.51
CA VAL A 120 -0.61 15.50 -2.17
C VAL A 120 0.22 16.71 -2.59
N GLU A 121 1.41 16.87 -2.00
CA GLU A 121 2.26 18.06 -2.20
C GLU A 121 3.57 17.68 -2.88
N PRO A 122 3.85 18.19 -4.10
CA PRO A 122 5.17 18.07 -4.73
C PRO A 122 6.24 18.80 -3.91
N ALA A 123 7.39 18.19 -3.72
CA ALA A 123 8.50 18.75 -2.94
C ALA A 123 9.01 20.07 -3.52
N THR A 124 8.99 20.20 -4.86
CA THR A 124 9.38 21.43 -5.57
C THR A 124 8.51 22.64 -5.22
N HIS A 125 7.32 22.45 -4.66
CA HIS A 125 6.44 23.56 -4.26
C HIS A 125 6.74 24.15 -2.87
N CYS A 126 7.70 23.58 -2.13
CA CYS A 126 7.96 23.95 -0.72
C CYS A 126 9.39 24.49 -0.48
N ILE A 127 10.04 24.99 -1.51
CA ILE A 127 11.43 25.49 -1.44
C ILE A 127 11.59 26.60 -0.40
N ASN A 128 10.64 27.53 -0.33
CA ASN A 128 10.68 28.64 0.65
C ASN A 128 10.55 28.12 2.08
N GLU A 129 9.72 27.11 2.31
CA GLU A 129 9.55 26.48 3.62
C GLU A 129 10.84 25.76 4.05
N TYR A 130 11.55 25.12 3.14
CA TYR A 130 12.84 24.49 3.41
C TYR A 130 13.88 25.54 3.80
N ILE A 131 14.00 26.61 3.01
CA ILE A 131 14.93 27.71 3.31
C ILE A 131 14.61 28.32 4.67
N HIS A 132 13.33 28.53 4.99
CA HIS A 132 12.91 29.06 6.28
C HIS A 132 13.32 28.14 7.45
N MET A 133 12.98 26.84 7.37
CA MET A 133 13.33 25.87 8.42
C MET A 133 14.85 25.80 8.62
N ILE A 134 15.63 25.72 7.55
CA ILE A 134 17.10 25.69 7.60
C ILE A 134 17.65 26.97 8.25
N THR A 135 17.11 28.14 7.92
CA THR A 135 17.51 29.41 8.52
C THR A 135 17.31 29.40 10.04
N VAL A 136 16.13 28.94 10.50
CA VAL A 136 15.85 28.81 11.94
C VAL A 136 16.77 27.79 12.62
N LEU A 137 17.07 26.66 11.97
CA LEU A 137 18.00 25.66 12.51
C LEU A 137 19.42 26.22 12.64
N LEU A 138 19.88 27.04 11.69
CA LEU A 138 21.16 27.77 11.77
C LEU A 138 21.17 28.77 12.91
N GLU A 139 20.12 29.56 13.06
CA GLU A 139 19.96 30.56 14.14
C GLU A 139 19.94 29.92 15.52
N LYS A 140 19.28 28.75 15.65
CA LYS A 140 19.25 27.96 16.90
C LYS A 140 20.54 27.19 17.17
N GLY A 141 21.49 27.15 16.22
CA GLY A 141 22.76 26.43 16.35
C GLY A 141 22.71 24.92 16.15
N TYR A 142 21.61 24.39 15.58
CA TYR A 142 21.47 22.98 15.18
C TYR A 142 22.04 22.69 13.79
N ALA A 143 22.35 23.73 13.02
CA ALA A 143 22.93 23.57 11.69
C ALA A 143 24.21 24.40 11.54
N TYR A 144 25.05 24.06 10.56
CA TYR A 144 26.28 24.78 10.25
C TYR A 144 26.57 24.73 8.75
N ILE A 145 27.43 25.66 8.28
CA ILE A 145 27.88 25.73 6.89
C ILE A 145 29.31 25.21 6.82
N ALA A 146 29.59 24.27 5.93
CA ALA A 146 30.91 23.76 5.65
C ALA A 146 31.04 23.36 4.17
N GLY A 147 32.18 23.61 3.54
CA GLY A 147 32.42 23.28 2.14
C GLY A 147 31.46 23.91 1.14
N GLY A 148 30.60 24.86 1.58
CA GLY A 148 29.54 25.50 0.82
C GLY A 148 28.13 24.91 1.06
N ASN A 149 28.02 23.73 1.65
CA ASN A 149 26.75 23.08 1.98
C ASN A 149 26.29 23.43 3.40
N VAL A 150 24.98 23.27 3.67
CA VAL A 150 24.41 23.40 5.02
C VAL A 150 24.16 22.01 5.58
N TYR A 151 24.68 21.74 6.77
CA TYR A 151 24.56 20.46 7.46
C TYR A 151 23.78 20.60 8.77
N PHE A 152 23.05 19.56 9.15
CA PHE A 152 22.51 19.42 10.49
C PHE A 152 23.62 18.81 11.40
N ASP A 153 23.79 19.40 12.59
CA ASP A 153 24.75 18.98 13.61
C ASP A 153 24.10 18.00 14.60
N THR A 154 24.27 16.70 14.37
CA THR A 154 23.65 15.65 15.19
C THR A 154 24.20 15.61 16.61
N SER A 155 25.39 16.19 16.88
CA SER A 155 25.97 16.26 18.23
C SER A 155 25.21 17.19 19.18
N LYS A 156 24.28 18.00 18.67
CA LYS A 156 23.41 18.90 19.46
C LYS A 156 22.21 18.20 20.08
N LEU A 157 21.93 16.97 19.68
CA LEU A 157 20.79 16.19 20.16
C LEU A 157 21.20 15.33 21.36
N GLU A 158 20.33 15.26 22.37
CA GLU A 158 20.51 14.32 23.49
C GLU A 158 20.46 12.87 23.02
N LYS A 159 19.54 12.58 22.09
CA LYS A 159 19.34 11.26 21.50
C LYS A 159 19.07 11.38 20.01
N TYR A 160 19.97 10.85 19.18
CA TYR A 160 19.78 10.83 17.73
C TYR A 160 19.08 9.54 17.27
N TYR A 161 19.52 8.36 17.74
CA TYR A 161 18.95 7.08 17.35
C TYR A 161 17.65 6.78 18.13
N VAL A 162 16.50 7.17 17.55
CA VAL A 162 15.19 7.02 18.21
C VAL A 162 14.61 5.63 18.01
N PHE A 163 14.81 5.03 16.83
CA PHE A 163 14.15 3.77 16.45
C PHE A 163 15.00 2.52 16.70
N ASN A 164 16.27 2.67 17.08
CA ASN A 164 17.19 1.57 17.28
C ASN A 164 17.72 1.57 18.73
N ASP A 165 17.62 0.42 19.40
CA ASP A 165 18.24 0.21 20.70
C ASP A 165 19.72 -0.24 20.58
N HIS A 166 20.28 -0.23 19.35
CA HIS A 166 21.63 -0.69 19.06
C HIS A 166 22.65 0.43 19.23
N ASP A 167 23.80 0.06 19.80
CA ASP A 167 24.98 0.92 19.92
C ASP A 167 25.48 1.35 18.52
N GLU A 168 26.19 2.49 18.46
CA GLU A 168 26.70 3.10 17.23
C GLU A 168 27.51 2.12 16.35
N GLU A 169 28.11 1.09 16.93
CA GLU A 169 28.91 0.08 16.23
C GLU A 169 28.06 -0.86 15.36
N ASP A 170 26.84 -1.22 15.80
CA ASP A 170 25.95 -2.10 15.03
C ASP A 170 25.32 -1.40 13.82
N LEU A 171 25.18 -0.07 13.88
CA LEU A 171 24.69 0.74 12.76
C LEU A 171 25.75 1.02 11.69
N ALA A 172 27.04 0.94 12.06
CA ALA A 172 28.14 1.02 11.11
C ALA A 172 28.15 -0.15 10.09
N VAL A 173 27.55 -1.29 10.42
CA VAL A 173 27.38 -2.44 9.51
C VAL A 173 26.38 -2.15 8.38
N GLY A 174 25.48 -1.16 8.55
CA GLY A 174 24.55 -0.70 7.51
C GLY A 174 25.14 0.33 6.53
N VAL A 175 26.35 0.80 6.76
CA VAL A 175 27.06 1.69 5.83
C VAL A 175 27.53 0.86 4.64
N ARG A 176 26.88 1.06 3.49
CA ARG A 176 27.23 0.37 2.24
C ARG A 176 28.69 0.59 1.91
N GLU A 177 29.42 -0.51 1.63
CA GLU A 177 30.77 -0.45 1.07
C GLU A 177 30.79 0.48 -0.15
N GLY A 178 31.68 1.48 -0.16
CA GLY A 178 31.86 2.40 -1.27
C GLY A 178 31.29 3.82 -1.09
N VAL A 179 30.79 4.19 0.10
CA VAL A 179 30.44 5.57 0.41
C VAL A 179 31.71 6.34 0.77
N GLU A 180 32.12 7.30 -0.08
CA GLU A 180 33.23 8.20 0.25
C GLU A 180 32.83 9.12 1.41
N GLU A 181 33.73 9.22 2.38
CA GLU A 181 33.56 10.04 3.57
C GLU A 181 33.52 11.54 3.20
N ASP A 182 32.42 12.24 3.58
CA ASP A 182 32.32 13.70 3.40
C ASP A 182 33.12 14.39 4.50
N THR A 183 34.30 14.85 4.15
CA THR A 183 35.26 15.50 5.06
C THR A 183 34.79 16.86 5.59
N ASN A 184 33.67 17.42 5.07
CA ASN A 184 33.08 18.65 5.57
C ASN A 184 32.16 18.42 6.78
N LYS A 185 31.75 17.18 7.03
CA LYS A 185 30.93 16.83 8.19
C LYS A 185 31.75 16.92 9.48
N ARG A 186 31.17 17.51 10.52
CA ARG A 186 31.74 17.56 11.86
C ARG A 186 31.64 16.22 12.57
N ASN A 187 30.50 15.53 12.37
CA ASN A 187 30.20 14.23 12.92
C ASN A 187 29.76 13.29 11.80
N LYS A 188 30.07 12.00 11.93
CA LYS A 188 29.75 11.00 10.93
C LYS A 188 28.26 10.95 10.54
N ASN A 189 27.38 11.19 11.51
CA ASN A 189 25.92 11.14 11.35
C ASN A 189 25.31 12.45 10.86
N ASP A 190 26.08 13.52 10.73
CA ASP A 190 25.57 14.79 10.19
C ASP A 190 25.08 14.57 8.76
N PHE A 191 24.01 15.28 8.40
CA PHE A 191 23.39 15.13 7.09
C PHE A 191 23.14 16.49 6.45
N VAL A 192 23.06 16.50 5.12
CA VAL A 192 22.94 17.75 4.37
C VAL A 192 21.50 18.23 4.39
N LEU A 193 21.30 19.51 4.73
CA LEU A 193 20.01 20.21 4.65
C LEU A 193 19.86 20.96 3.32
N TRP A 194 20.98 21.53 2.79
CA TRP A 194 21.01 22.25 1.52
C TRP A 194 22.35 22.01 0.81
N PHE A 195 22.30 21.56 -0.42
CA PHE A 195 23.45 21.36 -1.29
C PHE A 195 23.66 22.58 -2.16
N THR A 196 24.81 23.24 -2.07
CA THR A 196 25.29 24.22 -3.04
C THR A 196 26.43 23.65 -3.88
N LYS A 197 27.17 22.71 -3.32
CA LYS A 197 28.22 21.96 -4.00
C LYS A 197 27.97 20.48 -3.83
N SER A 198 27.89 19.80 -4.93
CA SER A 198 27.81 18.32 -5.00
C SER A 198 28.94 17.84 -5.89
N LYS A 199 29.44 16.65 -5.66
CA LYS A 199 30.38 15.97 -6.57
C LYS A 199 29.77 15.75 -7.96
N PHE A 200 28.45 15.82 -8.06
CA PHE A 200 27.66 15.70 -9.28
C PHE A 200 27.12 17.08 -9.67
N GLU A 201 27.82 17.76 -10.56
CA GLU A 201 27.42 19.10 -11.06
C GLU A 201 26.10 19.09 -11.85
N ASP A 202 25.63 17.94 -12.23
CA ASP A 202 24.49 17.68 -13.14
C ASP A 202 23.11 17.70 -12.48
N GLN A 203 22.95 18.24 -11.24
CA GLN A 203 21.61 18.39 -10.64
C GLN A 203 20.70 19.23 -11.53
N ALA A 204 19.56 18.65 -11.95
CA ALA A 204 18.66 19.26 -12.94
C ALA A 204 17.89 20.47 -12.40
N LEU A 205 17.53 20.44 -11.10
CA LEU A 205 16.72 21.47 -10.46
C LEU A 205 17.53 22.13 -9.34
N LYS A 206 17.68 23.46 -9.42
CA LYS A 206 18.38 24.28 -8.43
C LYS A 206 17.62 25.55 -8.19
N TRP A 207 17.70 26.08 -6.98
CA TRP A 207 17.02 27.29 -6.54
C TRP A 207 18.00 28.22 -5.83
N ASP A 208 17.70 29.52 -5.86
CA ASP A 208 18.42 30.52 -5.09
C ASP A 208 18.14 30.31 -3.59
N SER A 209 19.17 30.49 -2.77
CA SER A 209 19.08 30.48 -1.32
C SER A 209 20.07 31.46 -0.70
N PRO A 210 19.94 31.82 0.60
CA PRO A 210 20.90 32.63 1.31
C PRO A 210 22.33 32.07 1.32
N TRP A 211 22.48 30.76 1.07
CA TRP A 211 23.77 30.06 1.09
C TRP A 211 24.36 29.83 -0.31
N GLY A 212 23.61 30.20 -1.34
CA GLY A 212 23.95 30.04 -2.75
C GLY A 212 22.92 29.23 -3.52
N VAL A 213 23.12 29.14 -4.84
CA VAL A 213 22.28 28.34 -5.73
C VAL A 213 22.47 26.85 -5.42
N GLY A 214 21.38 26.13 -5.17
CA GLY A 214 21.45 24.75 -4.76
C GLY A 214 20.09 24.05 -4.68
N TYR A 215 20.03 22.98 -3.92
CA TYR A 215 18.81 22.16 -3.75
C TYR A 215 18.71 21.56 -2.33
N PRO A 216 17.50 21.24 -1.84
CA PRO A 216 17.31 20.72 -0.50
C PRO A 216 17.85 19.29 -0.35
N GLY A 217 18.25 18.92 0.86
CA GLY A 217 18.42 17.54 1.27
C GLY A 217 17.10 16.79 1.27
N TRP A 218 17.15 15.47 1.23
CA TRP A 218 15.94 14.63 1.10
C TRP A 218 15.01 14.69 2.32
N HIS A 219 15.58 14.74 3.52
CA HIS A 219 14.82 14.58 4.76
C HIS A 219 13.97 15.82 5.12
N ILE A 220 14.35 17.01 4.63
CA ILE A 220 13.64 18.26 4.98
C ILE A 220 12.27 18.37 4.28
N GLU A 221 12.07 17.65 3.19
CA GLU A 221 10.81 17.65 2.45
C GLU A 221 9.65 17.25 3.37
N CYS A 222 9.74 16.05 3.96
CA CYS A 222 8.67 15.51 4.80
C CYS A 222 8.44 16.32 6.06
N SER A 223 9.52 16.83 6.70
CA SER A 223 9.41 17.73 7.85
C SER A 223 8.60 18.98 7.52
N CYS A 224 8.97 19.69 6.46
CA CYS A 224 8.31 20.96 6.09
C CYS A 224 6.90 20.75 5.54
N ILE A 225 6.68 19.74 4.67
CA ILE A 225 5.37 19.49 4.07
C ILE A 225 4.36 19.06 5.13
N SER A 226 4.76 18.23 6.08
CA SER A 226 3.86 17.81 7.16
C SER A 226 3.50 18.99 8.07
N ILE A 227 4.47 19.81 8.48
CA ILE A 227 4.22 21.00 9.31
C ILE A 227 3.33 22.02 8.57
N LYS A 228 3.59 22.26 7.29
CA LYS A 228 2.79 23.17 6.43
C LYS A 228 1.32 22.80 6.41
N HIS A 229 1.00 21.52 6.26
CA HIS A 229 -0.37 21.05 6.03
C HIS A 229 -1.08 20.50 7.27
N LEU A 230 -0.33 20.03 8.26
CA LEU A 230 -0.85 19.38 9.47
C LEU A 230 -0.54 20.15 10.75
N GLY A 231 0.36 21.17 10.69
CA GLY A 231 0.77 21.94 11.85
C GLY A 231 1.87 21.26 12.68
N GLU A 232 2.10 21.76 13.86
CA GLU A 232 3.27 21.46 14.69
C GLU A 232 3.13 20.17 15.52
N ASP A 233 1.90 19.66 15.68
CA ASP A 233 1.58 18.44 16.41
C ASP A 233 1.04 17.40 15.42
N LEU A 234 1.81 16.37 15.14
CA LEU A 234 1.44 15.26 14.26
C LEU A 234 1.02 14.06 15.10
N ASP A 235 -0.10 13.41 14.75
CA ASP A 235 -0.51 12.19 15.44
C ASP A 235 0.26 10.98 14.95
N ILE A 236 0.26 10.72 13.63
CA ILE A 236 0.83 9.50 13.06
C ILE A 236 1.72 9.86 11.86
N HIS A 237 2.95 9.35 11.87
CA HIS A 237 3.85 9.35 10.71
C HIS A 237 4.08 7.92 10.23
N CYS A 238 3.88 7.68 8.92
CA CYS A 238 3.94 6.36 8.30
C CYS A 238 5.05 6.24 7.27
N GLY A 239 5.58 5.03 7.12
CA GLY A 239 6.50 4.68 6.04
C GLY A 239 6.93 3.20 6.07
N GLY A 240 7.79 2.81 5.15
CA GLY A 240 8.47 1.53 5.21
C GLY A 240 9.47 1.48 6.36
N ILE A 241 9.81 0.28 6.81
CA ILE A 241 10.79 0.12 7.92
C ILE A 241 12.18 0.67 7.56
N ASP A 242 12.53 0.72 6.29
CA ASP A 242 13.76 1.33 5.79
C ASP A 242 13.77 2.87 5.93
N ASN A 243 12.61 3.51 6.08
CA ASN A 243 12.53 4.92 6.39
C ASN A 243 12.87 5.22 7.85
N ALA A 244 12.78 4.27 8.76
CA ALA A 244 13.06 4.51 10.18
C ALA A 244 14.46 5.11 10.37
N PHE A 245 15.46 4.59 9.63
CA PHE A 245 16.80 5.13 9.60
C PHE A 245 17.36 5.11 8.16
N PRO A 246 17.96 6.21 7.68
CA PRO A 246 18.14 7.49 8.40
C PRO A 246 16.96 8.47 8.28
N HIS A 247 15.97 8.23 7.38
CA HIS A 247 15.01 9.25 6.92
C HIS A 247 14.16 9.82 8.08
N HIS A 248 13.36 9.00 8.75
CA HIS A 248 12.49 9.46 9.86
C HIS A 248 13.30 9.92 11.08
N THR A 249 14.47 9.31 11.34
CA THR A 249 15.41 9.78 12.38
C THR A 249 15.85 11.21 12.09
N ASN A 250 16.19 11.52 10.85
CA ASN A 250 16.59 12.88 10.43
C ASN A 250 15.41 13.86 10.42
N GLU A 251 14.21 13.39 10.10
CA GLU A 251 13.00 14.22 10.21
C GLU A 251 12.69 14.61 11.67
N ILE A 252 12.83 13.68 12.63
CA ILE A 252 12.71 13.98 14.07
C ILE A 252 13.73 15.02 14.46
N ALA A 253 15.00 14.82 14.07
CA ALA A 253 16.09 15.76 14.36
C ALA A 253 15.77 17.19 13.87
N GLN A 254 15.30 17.32 12.63
CA GLN A 254 14.94 18.60 12.01
C GLN A 254 13.72 19.23 12.69
N SER A 255 12.62 18.48 12.75
CA SER A 255 11.33 18.98 13.18
C SER A 255 11.34 19.36 14.66
N GLU A 256 11.85 18.51 15.55
CA GLU A 256 11.86 18.77 16.99
C GLU A 256 12.86 19.87 17.36
N SER A 257 14.00 19.99 16.66
CA SER A 257 14.93 21.11 16.83
C SER A 257 14.34 22.43 16.34
N TYR A 258 13.59 22.40 15.23
CA TYR A 258 12.89 23.55 14.69
C TYR A 258 11.78 24.02 15.63
N LEU A 259 10.92 23.12 16.08
CA LEU A 259 9.75 23.41 16.90
C LEU A 259 10.14 23.68 18.38
N GLY A 260 11.08 22.93 18.93
CA GLY A 260 11.46 22.96 20.35
C GLY A 260 10.60 22.06 21.24
N HIS A 261 9.82 21.17 20.66
CA HIS A 261 9.01 20.17 21.37
C HIS A 261 8.87 18.88 20.52
N LYS A 262 8.34 17.83 21.14
CA LYS A 262 8.05 16.57 20.44
C LYS A 262 7.07 16.81 19.30
N TRP A 263 7.42 16.36 18.09
CA TRP A 263 6.65 16.63 16.87
C TRP A 263 5.57 15.58 16.59
N CYS A 264 5.93 14.28 16.64
CA CYS A 264 5.05 13.19 16.24
C CYS A 264 4.84 12.18 17.36
N ASN A 265 3.57 11.77 17.59
CA ASN A 265 3.24 10.85 18.68
C ASN A 265 3.45 9.38 18.32
N TYR A 266 3.03 8.94 17.13
CA TYR A 266 3.05 7.54 16.71
C TYR A 266 3.81 7.37 15.40
N TRP A 267 4.78 6.44 15.39
CA TRP A 267 5.57 6.08 14.23
C TRP A 267 5.17 4.70 13.73
N PHE A 268 4.55 4.65 12.56
CA PHE A 268 4.00 3.43 11.96
C PHE A 268 4.89 2.95 10.82
N HIS A 269 5.58 1.81 11.02
CA HIS A 269 6.50 1.25 10.02
C HIS A 269 6.02 -0.10 9.51
N VAL A 270 5.95 -0.23 8.18
CA VAL A 270 5.59 -1.46 7.49
C VAL A 270 6.85 -2.24 7.14
N ARG A 271 6.92 -3.53 7.53
CA ARG A 271 8.06 -4.41 7.20
C ARG A 271 8.12 -4.74 5.72
N HIS A 272 9.30 -5.15 5.25
CA HIS A 272 9.56 -5.40 3.84
C HIS A 272 8.67 -6.48 3.20
N LEU A 273 8.42 -6.30 1.91
CA LEU A 273 8.12 -7.40 1.00
C LEU A 273 9.46 -7.93 0.47
N ASN A 274 9.81 -9.14 0.85
CA ASN A 274 10.94 -9.87 0.31
C ASN A 274 10.49 -10.72 -0.88
N VAL A 275 11.39 -11.06 -1.77
CA VAL A 275 11.11 -11.92 -2.91
C VAL A 275 11.93 -13.21 -2.77
N ASP A 276 11.29 -14.34 -2.95
CA ASP A 276 11.96 -15.62 -3.11
C ASP A 276 12.23 -15.85 -4.60
N TYR A 277 13.51 -15.77 -4.96
CA TYR A 277 13.97 -15.97 -6.34
C TYR A 277 14.32 -17.43 -6.66
N GLY A 278 14.11 -18.35 -5.70
CA GLY A 278 14.46 -19.76 -5.82
C GLY A 278 15.91 -20.08 -5.41
N ASP A 279 16.76 -19.06 -5.30
CA ASP A 279 18.12 -19.13 -4.76
C ASP A 279 18.24 -18.55 -3.34
N GLY A 280 17.10 -18.13 -2.80
CA GLY A 280 16.95 -17.56 -1.46
C GLY A 280 16.03 -16.35 -1.40
N VAL A 281 15.62 -16.03 -0.18
CA VAL A 281 14.74 -14.88 0.11
C VAL A 281 15.58 -13.63 0.30
N SER A 282 15.34 -12.60 -0.49
CA SER A 282 16.05 -11.31 -0.38
C SER A 282 15.11 -10.13 -0.63
N LYS A 283 15.56 -8.91 -0.25
CA LYS A 283 14.89 -7.67 -0.63
C LYS A 283 14.79 -7.59 -2.15
N MET A 284 13.68 -7.06 -2.67
CA MET A 284 13.49 -6.89 -4.12
C MET A 284 14.64 -6.05 -4.70
N SER A 285 15.28 -6.54 -5.75
CA SER A 285 16.40 -5.89 -6.43
C SER A 285 16.16 -5.89 -7.93
N LYS A 286 16.43 -4.74 -8.57
CA LYS A 286 16.35 -4.58 -10.03
C LYS A 286 17.31 -5.49 -10.82
N SER A 287 18.37 -5.97 -10.17
CA SER A 287 19.40 -6.82 -10.79
C SER A 287 19.10 -8.33 -10.69
N LYS A 288 18.10 -8.74 -9.89
CA LYS A 288 17.84 -10.14 -9.58
C LYS A 288 16.52 -10.69 -10.17
N GLY A 289 15.97 -10.10 -11.23
CA GLY A 289 14.75 -10.65 -11.84
C GLY A 289 13.81 -9.59 -12.42
N GLU A 290 12.57 -9.97 -12.73
CA GLU A 290 11.55 -9.06 -13.24
C GLU A 290 11.23 -7.95 -12.23
N PHE A 291 11.10 -6.73 -12.71
CA PHE A 291 10.68 -5.61 -11.88
C PHE A 291 9.17 -5.69 -11.63
N LEU A 292 8.79 -6.19 -10.48
CA LEU A 292 7.41 -6.53 -10.12
C LEU A 292 6.57 -5.27 -9.91
N THR A 293 5.68 -4.97 -10.86
CA THR A 293 4.71 -3.86 -10.83
C THR A 293 3.29 -4.39 -10.87
N VAL A 294 2.29 -3.55 -10.55
CA VAL A 294 0.87 -3.92 -10.72
C VAL A 294 0.58 -4.27 -12.17
N SER A 295 1.10 -3.50 -13.12
CA SER A 295 0.92 -3.78 -14.55
C SER A 295 1.47 -5.14 -14.98
N LEU A 296 2.58 -5.60 -14.39
CA LEU A 296 3.11 -6.94 -14.64
C LEU A 296 2.17 -8.02 -14.08
N LEU A 297 1.60 -7.82 -12.88
CA LEU A 297 0.62 -8.75 -12.33
C LEU A 297 -0.60 -8.87 -13.24
N GLU A 298 -1.14 -7.75 -13.73
CA GLU A 298 -2.27 -7.73 -14.69
C GLU A 298 -1.92 -8.44 -16.00
N GLN A 299 -0.73 -8.21 -16.56
CA GLN A 299 -0.25 -8.89 -17.78
C GLN A 299 -0.16 -10.41 -17.60
N LYS A 300 0.14 -10.86 -16.40
CA LYS A 300 0.14 -12.29 -16.04
C LYS A 300 -1.25 -12.82 -15.68
N GLY A 301 -2.31 -12.00 -15.76
CA GLY A 301 -3.70 -12.39 -15.55
C GLY A 301 -4.18 -12.29 -14.10
N TYR A 302 -3.42 -11.69 -13.21
CA TYR A 302 -3.85 -11.49 -11.82
C TYR A 302 -4.73 -10.25 -11.67
N ASP A 303 -5.81 -10.38 -10.92
CA ASP A 303 -6.56 -9.25 -10.40
C ASP A 303 -5.73 -8.51 -9.34
N PRO A 304 -5.59 -7.17 -9.39
CA PRO A 304 -4.90 -6.40 -8.35
C PRO A 304 -5.43 -6.65 -6.93
N MET A 305 -6.72 -6.99 -6.78
CA MET A 305 -7.30 -7.34 -5.48
C MET A 305 -6.75 -8.64 -4.90
N ALA A 306 -6.28 -9.57 -5.73
CA ALA A 306 -5.55 -10.75 -5.26
C ALA A 306 -4.25 -10.35 -4.56
N TYR A 307 -3.52 -9.37 -5.11
CA TYR A 307 -2.33 -8.85 -4.47
C TYR A 307 -2.65 -8.06 -3.18
N ARG A 308 -3.73 -7.26 -3.19
CA ARG A 308 -4.18 -6.60 -1.95
C ARG A 308 -4.52 -7.62 -0.87
N LEU A 309 -5.28 -8.68 -1.19
CA LEU A 309 -5.60 -9.75 -0.25
C LEU A 309 -4.32 -10.45 0.26
N PHE A 310 -3.37 -10.75 -0.63
CA PHE A 310 -2.06 -11.31 -0.26
C PHE A 310 -1.35 -10.46 0.79
N CYS A 311 -1.33 -9.14 0.64
CA CYS A 311 -0.76 -8.24 1.62
C CYS A 311 -1.52 -8.28 2.95
N LEU A 312 -2.87 -8.28 2.93
CA LEU A 312 -3.70 -8.26 4.14
C LEU A 312 -3.65 -9.55 4.96
N GLN A 313 -3.28 -10.67 4.34
CA GLN A 313 -3.12 -11.96 5.03
C GLN A 313 -1.92 -11.99 5.98
N SER A 314 -1.05 -10.99 5.94
CA SER A 314 0.11 -10.87 6.82
C SER A 314 0.04 -9.60 7.64
N HIS A 315 0.44 -9.68 8.90
CA HIS A 315 0.56 -8.49 9.76
C HIS A 315 1.62 -7.52 9.21
N TYR A 316 1.37 -6.20 9.25
CA TYR A 316 2.27 -5.18 8.71
C TYR A 316 3.68 -5.19 9.33
N ARG A 317 3.82 -5.62 10.61
CA ARG A 317 5.09 -5.76 11.31
C ARG A 317 5.86 -7.06 11.02
N ARG A 318 5.39 -7.89 10.09
CA ARG A 318 6.11 -9.09 9.63
C ARG A 318 6.60 -8.90 8.21
N ASN A 319 7.78 -9.40 7.93
CA ASN A 319 8.24 -9.52 6.56
C ASN A 319 7.27 -10.44 5.79
N LEU A 320 6.90 -10.04 4.59
CA LEU A 320 6.07 -10.83 3.70
C LEU A 320 6.96 -11.37 2.58
N VAL A 321 6.85 -12.65 2.25
CA VAL A 321 7.62 -13.25 1.18
C VAL A 321 6.75 -13.45 -0.04
N PHE A 322 7.12 -12.77 -1.12
CA PHE A 322 6.49 -12.90 -2.42
C PHE A 322 7.18 -14.01 -3.22
N ASN A 323 6.41 -14.87 -3.79
CA ASN A 323 6.69 -15.69 -4.96
C ASN A 323 5.38 -15.91 -5.73
N TRP A 324 5.46 -16.42 -6.94
CA TRP A 324 4.28 -16.61 -7.78
C TRP A 324 3.29 -17.59 -7.18
N GLU A 325 3.76 -18.67 -6.53
CA GLU A 325 2.90 -19.66 -5.87
C GLU A 325 2.07 -19.03 -4.74
N ASN A 326 2.66 -18.17 -3.92
CA ASN A 326 1.94 -17.47 -2.86
C ASN A 326 0.88 -16.51 -3.43
N LEU A 327 1.18 -15.86 -4.55
CA LEU A 327 0.20 -15.01 -5.24
C LEU A 327 -0.91 -15.84 -5.90
N ASP A 328 -0.60 -17.00 -6.50
CA ASP A 328 -1.58 -17.95 -7.04
C ASP A 328 -2.56 -18.42 -5.96
N ASN A 329 -2.05 -18.75 -4.77
CA ASN A 329 -2.87 -19.13 -3.63
C ASN A 329 -3.80 -18.00 -3.18
N ALA A 330 -3.31 -16.74 -3.13
CA ALA A 330 -4.13 -15.59 -2.81
C ALA A 330 -5.18 -15.28 -3.89
N ALA A 331 -4.83 -15.42 -5.16
CA ALA A 331 -5.75 -15.25 -6.29
C ALA A 331 -6.86 -16.32 -6.28
N ALA A 332 -6.50 -17.58 -6.04
CA ALA A 332 -7.48 -18.64 -5.91
C ALA A 332 -8.42 -18.43 -4.70
N ALA A 333 -7.87 -17.98 -3.58
CA ALA A 333 -8.66 -17.64 -2.40
C ALA A 333 -9.61 -16.45 -2.65
N TYR A 334 -9.16 -15.41 -3.33
CA TYR A 334 -9.98 -14.26 -3.71
C TYR A 334 -11.11 -14.68 -4.65
N ASN A 335 -10.80 -15.39 -5.73
CA ASN A 335 -11.80 -15.86 -6.69
C ASN A 335 -12.87 -16.76 -6.03
N LYS A 336 -12.45 -17.66 -5.13
CA LYS A 336 -13.37 -18.50 -4.36
C LYS A 336 -14.25 -17.70 -3.40
N LEU A 337 -13.69 -16.65 -2.79
CA LEU A 337 -14.43 -15.73 -1.93
C LEU A 337 -15.52 -15.01 -2.73
N ILE A 338 -15.17 -14.40 -3.86
CA ILE A 338 -16.10 -13.68 -4.73
C ILE A 338 -17.18 -14.61 -5.26
N ALA A 339 -16.83 -15.83 -5.70
CA ALA A 339 -17.79 -16.82 -6.15
C ALA A 339 -18.80 -17.20 -5.06
N LYS A 340 -18.35 -17.34 -3.81
CA LYS A 340 -19.27 -17.60 -2.68
C LYS A 340 -20.20 -16.42 -2.40
N ILE A 341 -19.68 -15.19 -2.41
CA ILE A 341 -20.50 -14.00 -2.20
C ILE A 341 -21.53 -13.87 -3.33
N ALA A 342 -21.18 -14.17 -4.57
CA ALA A 342 -22.08 -14.14 -5.70
C ALA A 342 -23.28 -15.09 -5.58
N THR A 343 -23.21 -16.14 -4.75
CA THR A 343 -24.33 -17.05 -4.50
C THR A 343 -25.30 -16.55 -3.42
N LEU A 344 -24.93 -15.54 -2.63
CA LEU A 344 -25.78 -15.00 -1.57
C LEU A 344 -26.93 -14.22 -2.16
N LYS A 345 -28.13 -14.35 -1.56
CA LYS A 345 -29.34 -13.68 -2.02
C LYS A 345 -29.50 -12.32 -1.34
N GLN A 346 -29.91 -11.34 -2.12
CA GLN A 346 -30.18 -9.98 -1.61
C GLN A 346 -31.64 -9.86 -1.10
N ASP A 347 -32.12 -10.88 -0.36
CA ASP A 347 -33.47 -10.92 0.18
C ASP A 347 -33.45 -11.00 1.71
N GLY A 348 -34.46 -10.41 2.35
CA GLY A 348 -34.65 -10.41 3.79
C GLY A 348 -34.12 -9.15 4.49
N GLU A 349 -34.44 -9.05 5.77
CA GLU A 349 -33.95 -7.98 6.66
C GLU A 349 -32.64 -8.38 7.35
N VAL A 350 -31.84 -7.37 7.67
CA VAL A 350 -30.59 -7.58 8.41
C VAL A 350 -30.91 -7.97 9.85
N ASP A 351 -30.33 -9.07 10.33
CA ASP A 351 -30.30 -9.44 11.75
C ASP A 351 -29.24 -8.59 12.45
N GLU A 352 -29.66 -7.51 13.09
CA GLU A 352 -28.78 -6.55 13.77
C GLU A 352 -27.96 -7.19 14.90
N ALA A 353 -28.52 -8.19 15.61
CA ALA A 353 -27.79 -8.87 16.68
C ALA A 353 -26.67 -9.76 16.12
N ALA A 354 -26.95 -10.50 15.06
CA ALA A 354 -25.93 -11.30 14.36
C ALA A 354 -24.86 -10.40 13.71
N PHE A 355 -25.26 -9.29 13.09
CA PHE A 355 -24.32 -8.31 12.53
C PHE A 355 -23.42 -7.71 13.61
N ALA A 356 -23.97 -7.27 14.74
CA ALA A 356 -23.20 -6.71 15.84
C ALA A 356 -22.14 -7.70 16.37
N ALA A 357 -22.48 -8.97 16.52
CA ALA A 357 -21.54 -10.01 16.96
C ALA A 357 -20.41 -10.28 15.94
N LEU A 358 -20.71 -10.20 14.64
CA LEU A 358 -19.70 -10.31 13.58
C LEU A 358 -18.79 -9.08 13.57
N LYS A 359 -19.37 -7.89 13.69
CA LYS A 359 -18.65 -6.61 13.72
C LYS A 359 -17.70 -6.51 14.92
N GLU A 360 -18.12 -6.97 16.09
CA GLU A 360 -17.27 -6.98 17.29
C GLU A 360 -15.95 -7.72 17.07
N ARG A 361 -16.00 -8.89 16.41
CA ARG A 361 -14.79 -9.67 16.08
C ARG A 361 -13.89 -8.95 15.08
N PHE A 362 -14.49 -8.28 14.08
CA PHE A 362 -13.75 -7.53 13.09
C PHE A 362 -13.04 -6.31 13.73
N VAL A 363 -13.76 -5.55 14.55
CA VAL A 363 -13.22 -4.40 15.29
C VAL A 363 -12.11 -4.85 16.24
N ALA A 364 -12.32 -5.94 17.00
CA ALA A 364 -11.29 -6.49 17.89
C ALA A 364 -9.99 -6.85 17.17
N ALA A 365 -10.07 -7.29 15.90
CA ALA A 365 -8.89 -7.55 15.09
C ALA A 365 -8.16 -6.24 14.70
N LEU A 366 -8.88 -5.19 14.34
CA LEU A 366 -8.30 -3.87 14.05
C LEU A 366 -7.71 -3.24 15.31
N ASP A 367 -8.39 -3.36 16.44
CA ASP A 367 -7.94 -2.85 17.76
C ASP A 367 -6.66 -3.51 18.25
N ALA A 368 -6.37 -4.72 17.78
CA ALA A 368 -5.20 -5.49 18.15
C ALA A 368 -3.96 -5.17 17.29
N ASP A 369 -3.61 -3.89 17.18
CA ASP A 369 -2.45 -3.42 16.40
C ASP A 369 -2.64 -3.63 14.88
N LEU A 370 -3.79 -3.22 14.38
CA LEU A 370 -4.17 -3.32 12.97
C LEU A 370 -3.93 -4.73 12.41
N ASN A 371 -4.42 -5.76 13.11
CA ASN A 371 -4.19 -7.15 12.70
C ASN A 371 -5.07 -7.55 11.51
N THR A 372 -4.62 -7.18 10.31
CA THR A 372 -5.34 -7.45 9.05
C THR A 372 -5.55 -8.93 8.81
N SER A 373 -4.65 -9.80 9.25
CA SER A 373 -4.79 -11.25 9.12
C SER A 373 -6.01 -11.78 9.90
N LEU A 374 -6.21 -11.29 11.13
CA LEU A 374 -7.41 -11.61 11.91
C LEU A 374 -8.67 -10.95 11.34
N ALA A 375 -8.57 -9.71 10.82
CA ALA A 375 -9.68 -9.03 10.17
C ALA A 375 -10.16 -9.79 8.91
N VAL A 376 -9.23 -10.29 8.10
CA VAL A 376 -9.53 -11.18 6.96
C VAL A 376 -10.18 -12.49 7.44
N THR A 377 -9.72 -13.05 8.56
CA THR A 377 -10.37 -14.23 9.16
C THR A 377 -11.80 -13.93 9.57
N ALA A 378 -12.04 -12.80 10.24
CA ALA A 378 -13.39 -12.36 10.63
C ALA A 378 -14.31 -12.18 9.39
N MET A 379 -13.78 -11.64 8.29
CA MET A 379 -14.50 -11.56 7.01
C MET A 379 -14.90 -12.95 6.48
N TYR A 380 -14.00 -13.94 6.49
CA TYR A 380 -14.35 -15.31 6.07
C TYR A 380 -15.36 -15.99 7.01
N ASP A 381 -15.37 -15.65 8.29
CA ASP A 381 -16.32 -16.19 9.26
C ASP A 381 -17.75 -15.70 9.02
N VAL A 382 -17.93 -14.52 8.40
CA VAL A 382 -19.25 -14.05 7.93
C VAL A 382 -19.94 -15.09 7.05
N LEU A 383 -19.21 -15.70 6.10
CA LEU A 383 -19.78 -16.70 5.17
C LEU A 383 -20.21 -18.00 5.85
N LYS A 384 -19.65 -18.30 7.03
CA LYS A 384 -19.96 -19.50 7.84
C LYS A 384 -21.02 -19.21 8.91
N ALA A 385 -21.35 -17.92 9.16
CA ALA A 385 -22.26 -17.52 10.22
C ALA A 385 -23.67 -18.07 10.00
N LYS A 386 -24.35 -18.41 11.10
CA LYS A 386 -25.73 -18.89 11.10
C LYS A 386 -26.71 -17.70 11.11
N CYS A 387 -26.69 -16.91 10.06
CA CYS A 387 -27.61 -15.82 9.80
C CYS A 387 -28.05 -15.83 8.33
N ASN A 388 -29.05 -15.02 7.98
CA ASN A 388 -29.51 -14.90 6.60
C ASN A 388 -28.48 -14.22 5.69
N ASP A 389 -28.69 -14.34 4.39
CA ASP A 389 -27.74 -13.81 3.39
C ASP A 389 -27.72 -12.27 3.36
N ALA A 390 -28.84 -11.61 3.65
CA ALA A 390 -28.88 -10.15 3.78
C ALA A 390 -27.93 -9.64 4.87
N THR A 391 -27.89 -10.28 6.03
CA THR A 391 -26.96 -9.96 7.13
C THR A 391 -25.50 -10.21 6.72
N LYS A 392 -25.24 -11.33 6.01
CA LYS A 392 -23.87 -11.61 5.52
C LYS A 392 -23.40 -10.57 4.52
N LEU A 393 -24.23 -10.21 3.54
CA LEU A 393 -23.91 -9.18 2.56
C LEU A 393 -23.67 -7.82 3.21
N HIS A 394 -24.51 -7.47 4.21
CA HIS A 394 -24.35 -6.24 4.98
C HIS A 394 -23.01 -6.21 5.73
N ALA A 395 -22.67 -7.29 6.43
CA ALA A 395 -21.41 -7.40 7.17
C ALA A 395 -20.18 -7.35 6.24
N LEU A 396 -20.23 -8.06 5.09
CA LEU A 396 -19.15 -8.02 4.10
C LEU A 396 -18.96 -6.62 3.52
N ALA A 397 -20.04 -5.91 3.20
CA ALA A 397 -19.99 -4.53 2.70
C ALA A 397 -19.43 -3.57 3.77
N ASP A 398 -19.82 -3.74 5.04
CA ASP A 398 -19.29 -2.91 6.14
C ASP A 398 -17.78 -3.15 6.37
N PHE A 399 -17.34 -4.40 6.41
CA PHE A 399 -15.90 -4.74 6.59
C PHE A 399 -15.04 -4.32 5.40
N ASP A 400 -15.60 -4.34 4.19
CA ASP A 400 -14.89 -3.93 2.97
C ASP A 400 -14.62 -2.42 2.91
N ARG A 401 -15.28 -1.62 3.76
CA ARG A 401 -14.92 -0.20 3.96
C ARG A 401 -13.47 -0.04 4.47
N VAL A 402 -12.95 -1.04 5.18
CA VAL A 402 -11.58 -1.08 5.67
C VAL A 402 -10.69 -1.93 4.77
N LEU A 403 -11.11 -3.16 4.46
CA LEU A 403 -10.29 -4.12 3.68
C LEU A 403 -10.16 -3.70 2.22
N SER A 404 -11.20 -3.07 1.66
CA SER A 404 -11.26 -2.54 0.29
C SER A 404 -10.86 -3.56 -0.78
N LEU A 405 -11.40 -4.77 -0.63
CA LEU A 405 -11.21 -5.90 -1.54
C LEU A 405 -12.24 -5.93 -2.68
N ASN A 406 -13.09 -4.89 -2.78
CA ASN A 406 -14.13 -4.78 -3.81
C ASN A 406 -15.13 -5.95 -3.82
N LEU A 407 -15.49 -6.46 -2.61
CA LEU A 407 -16.19 -7.72 -2.43
C LEU A 407 -17.55 -7.76 -3.11
N ILE A 408 -18.42 -6.79 -2.80
CA ILE A 408 -19.79 -6.76 -3.33
C ILE A 408 -19.82 -6.43 -4.82
N PRO A 409 -19.13 -5.37 -5.32
CA PRO A 409 -19.11 -5.07 -6.75
C PRO A 409 -18.52 -6.19 -7.61
N ALA A 410 -17.46 -6.86 -7.14
CA ALA A 410 -16.88 -7.99 -7.86
C ALA A 410 -17.83 -9.21 -7.92
N ALA A 411 -18.53 -9.50 -6.82
CA ALA A 411 -19.52 -10.57 -6.78
C ALA A 411 -20.72 -10.29 -7.69
N GLU A 412 -21.20 -9.06 -7.73
CA GLU A 412 -22.28 -8.64 -8.64
C GLU A 412 -21.83 -8.71 -10.11
N ALA A 413 -20.61 -8.28 -10.42
CA ALA A 413 -20.06 -8.37 -11.77
C ALA A 413 -19.95 -9.84 -12.22
N LEU A 414 -19.49 -10.74 -11.33
CA LEU A 414 -19.45 -12.16 -11.60
C LEU A 414 -20.83 -12.75 -11.85
N ARG A 415 -21.83 -12.40 -11.02
CA ARG A 415 -23.23 -12.84 -11.18
C ARG A 415 -23.80 -12.41 -12.53
N ARG A 416 -23.65 -11.13 -12.89
CA ARG A 416 -24.12 -10.61 -14.19
C ARG A 416 -23.47 -11.31 -15.37
N LYS A 417 -22.16 -11.63 -15.25
CA LYS A 417 -21.45 -12.39 -16.28
C LYS A 417 -22.02 -13.79 -16.43
N GLN A 418 -22.27 -14.49 -15.33
CA GLN A 418 -22.86 -15.83 -15.33
C GLN A 418 -24.28 -15.82 -15.91
N GLU A 419 -25.13 -14.88 -15.51
CA GLU A 419 -26.49 -14.69 -16.06
C GLU A 419 -26.47 -14.41 -17.57
N ALA A 420 -25.53 -13.57 -18.04
CA ALA A 420 -25.36 -13.28 -19.46
C ALA A 420 -24.89 -14.51 -20.25
N GLU A 421 -23.96 -15.29 -19.69
CA GLU A 421 -23.48 -16.55 -20.29
C GLU A 421 -24.61 -17.60 -20.35
N GLU A 422 -25.40 -17.73 -19.29
CA GLU A 422 -26.59 -18.60 -19.26
C GLU A 422 -27.64 -18.14 -20.28
N ALA A 423 -27.94 -16.86 -20.36
CA ALA A 423 -28.88 -16.31 -21.35
C ALA A 423 -28.38 -16.49 -22.81
N ALA A 424 -27.10 -16.32 -23.06
CA ALA A 424 -26.51 -16.51 -24.39
C ALA A 424 -26.45 -17.98 -24.81
N SER A 425 -26.43 -18.90 -23.84
CA SER A 425 -26.48 -20.35 -24.08
C SER A 425 -27.91 -20.91 -24.10
N ALA A 426 -28.92 -20.16 -23.71
CA ALA A 426 -30.31 -20.58 -23.73
C ALA A 426 -30.79 -20.83 -25.16
N ASP A 427 -31.24 -22.03 -25.44
CA ASP A 427 -31.90 -22.44 -26.67
C ASP A 427 -33.18 -23.15 -26.29
N PRO A 428 -34.36 -22.51 -26.48
CA PRO A 428 -35.64 -23.08 -26.04
C PRO A 428 -35.92 -24.49 -26.60
N GLU A 429 -35.43 -24.77 -27.80
CA GLU A 429 -35.62 -26.11 -28.41
C GLU A 429 -34.72 -27.16 -27.72
N ILE A 430 -33.46 -26.77 -27.46
CA ILE A 430 -32.52 -27.66 -26.75
C ILE A 430 -32.95 -27.85 -25.30
N ASP A 431 -33.38 -26.77 -24.64
CA ASP A 431 -33.88 -26.80 -23.25
C ASP A 431 -35.10 -27.72 -23.12
N ALA A 432 -36.05 -27.67 -24.07
CA ALA A 432 -37.18 -28.58 -24.12
C ALA A 432 -36.77 -30.05 -24.29
N LEU A 433 -35.78 -30.31 -25.16
CA LEU A 433 -35.24 -31.69 -25.34
C LEU A 433 -34.51 -32.17 -24.10
N VAL A 434 -33.73 -31.37 -23.43
CA VAL A 434 -33.05 -31.73 -22.16
C VAL A 434 -34.06 -31.98 -21.05
N ALA A 435 -35.13 -31.17 -20.96
CA ALA A 435 -36.25 -31.39 -20.03
C ALA A 435 -37.00 -32.70 -20.34
N ALA A 436 -37.28 -33.00 -21.62
CA ALA A 436 -37.92 -34.24 -22.06
C ALA A 436 -37.07 -35.47 -21.72
N ARG A 437 -35.74 -35.40 -21.95
CA ARG A 437 -34.80 -36.46 -21.54
C ARG A 437 -34.85 -36.70 -20.02
N THR A 438 -34.85 -35.61 -19.24
CA THR A 438 -34.89 -35.72 -17.78
C THR A 438 -36.21 -36.36 -17.30
N ALA A 439 -37.32 -36.00 -17.91
CA ALA A 439 -38.63 -36.61 -17.65
C ALA A 439 -38.64 -38.10 -18.03
N ALA A 440 -38.11 -38.49 -19.21
CA ALA A 440 -37.98 -39.84 -19.66
C ALA A 440 -37.14 -40.70 -18.67
N LYS A 441 -36.00 -40.18 -18.18
CA LYS A 441 -35.19 -40.81 -17.13
C LYS A 441 -35.99 -41.05 -15.84
N LYS A 442 -36.72 -40.05 -15.37
CA LYS A 442 -37.61 -40.19 -14.18
C LYS A 442 -38.70 -41.24 -14.37
N ALA A 443 -39.26 -41.31 -15.56
CA ALA A 443 -40.26 -42.34 -15.95
C ALA A 443 -39.66 -43.72 -16.24
N LYS A 444 -38.33 -43.91 -16.08
CA LYS A 444 -37.58 -45.14 -16.41
C LYS A 444 -37.69 -45.54 -17.89
N ASN A 445 -38.05 -44.58 -18.76
CA ASN A 445 -38.04 -44.77 -20.22
C ASN A 445 -36.62 -44.46 -20.76
N PHE A 446 -35.69 -45.39 -20.55
CA PHE A 446 -34.28 -45.20 -20.92
C PHE A 446 -34.07 -45.13 -22.42
N ALA A 447 -34.88 -45.86 -23.23
CA ALA A 447 -34.79 -45.83 -24.68
C ALA A 447 -35.04 -44.41 -25.25
N GLU A 448 -36.05 -43.72 -24.75
CA GLU A 448 -36.34 -42.34 -25.15
C GLU A 448 -35.30 -41.36 -24.63
N ALA A 449 -34.79 -41.52 -23.40
CA ALA A 449 -33.73 -40.71 -22.85
C ALA A 449 -32.42 -40.81 -23.65
N ASP A 450 -32.09 -42.02 -24.13
CA ASP A 450 -30.90 -42.24 -24.96
C ASP A 450 -31.09 -41.67 -26.37
N ARG A 451 -32.29 -41.83 -26.97
CA ARG A 451 -32.61 -41.22 -28.26
C ARG A 451 -32.38 -39.68 -28.24
N ILE A 452 -32.94 -39.02 -27.23
CA ILE A 452 -32.80 -37.57 -27.10
C ILE A 452 -31.33 -37.18 -26.89
N ARG A 453 -30.57 -37.96 -26.10
CA ARG A 453 -29.13 -37.72 -25.90
C ARG A 453 -28.36 -37.80 -27.21
N ASP A 454 -28.63 -38.83 -27.99
CA ASP A 454 -27.95 -39.08 -29.28
C ASP A 454 -28.33 -38.02 -30.33
N GLU A 455 -29.60 -37.56 -30.33
CA GLU A 455 -30.05 -36.44 -31.17
C GLU A 455 -29.33 -35.12 -30.80
N LEU A 456 -29.21 -34.79 -29.51
CA LEU A 456 -28.49 -33.60 -29.06
C LEU A 456 -26.99 -33.68 -29.37
N LYS A 457 -26.40 -34.87 -29.19
CA LYS A 457 -25.00 -35.13 -29.55
C LYS A 457 -24.74 -34.94 -31.05
N ALA A 458 -25.67 -35.38 -31.92
CA ALA A 458 -25.56 -35.13 -33.35
C ALA A 458 -25.65 -33.65 -33.74
N ARG A 459 -26.27 -32.83 -32.90
CA ARG A 459 -26.33 -31.35 -33.05
C ARG A 459 -25.12 -30.65 -32.40
N GLY A 460 -24.08 -31.39 -31.92
CA GLY A 460 -22.92 -30.82 -31.23
C GLY A 460 -23.25 -30.33 -29.81
N ILE A 461 -24.24 -30.92 -29.14
CA ILE A 461 -24.65 -30.60 -27.79
C ILE A 461 -24.25 -31.69 -26.83
N GLU A 462 -23.49 -31.37 -25.81
CA GLU A 462 -23.14 -32.26 -24.70
C GLU A 462 -24.04 -31.97 -23.48
N ILE A 463 -24.64 -33.04 -22.93
CA ILE A 463 -25.46 -32.92 -21.72
C ILE A 463 -24.61 -33.31 -20.50
N ILE A 464 -24.67 -32.48 -19.48
CA ILE A 464 -23.99 -32.65 -18.18
C ILE A 464 -25.05 -32.83 -17.10
N ASP A 465 -25.16 -34.04 -16.54
CA ASP A 465 -26.05 -34.31 -15.41
C ASP A 465 -25.43 -33.73 -14.12
N THR A 466 -26.11 -32.80 -13.43
CA THR A 466 -25.68 -32.22 -12.16
C THR A 466 -26.69 -32.51 -11.04
N PRO A 467 -26.32 -32.38 -9.75
CA PRO A 467 -27.28 -32.55 -8.64
C PRO A 467 -28.46 -31.56 -8.69
N GLN A 468 -28.31 -30.41 -9.38
CA GLN A 468 -29.32 -29.37 -9.55
C GLN A 468 -30.17 -29.58 -10.81
N GLY A 469 -29.85 -30.56 -11.67
CA GLY A 469 -30.53 -30.82 -12.91
C GLY A 469 -29.57 -31.06 -14.08
N ALA A 470 -30.08 -31.44 -15.25
CA ALA A 470 -29.28 -31.58 -16.45
C ALA A 470 -29.01 -30.21 -17.08
N LYS A 471 -27.74 -29.91 -17.36
CA LYS A 471 -27.27 -28.74 -18.14
C LYS A 471 -26.70 -29.19 -19.47
N TRP A 472 -26.55 -28.30 -20.43
CA TRP A 472 -25.97 -28.59 -21.71
C TRP A 472 -24.94 -27.54 -22.15
N ARG A 473 -24.05 -27.91 -23.08
CA ARG A 473 -23.13 -26.99 -23.73
C ARG A 473 -22.93 -27.36 -25.20
N LYS A 474 -22.63 -26.38 -26.04
CA LYS A 474 -22.17 -26.64 -27.43
C LYS A 474 -20.70 -27.11 -27.38
N VAL A 475 -20.41 -28.20 -28.14
CA VAL A 475 -19.08 -28.81 -28.24
C VAL A 475 -18.42 -28.39 -29.54
#